data_5fdd3b9c1cbcb015514776c9858f4241
#
_entry.id   5fdd3b9c1cbcb015514776c9858f4241
#
_cell.length_a   1.000
_cell.length_b   1.000
_cell.length_c   1.000
_cell.angle_alpha   90.00
_cell.angle_beta   90.00
_cell.angle_gamma   90.00
#
_symmetry.space_group_name_H-M   'P 1'
#
loop_
_entity.id
_entity.type
_entity.pdbx_description
1 polymer ?
#
loop_
_entity_poly.entity_id
_entity_poly.type
_entity_poly.pdbx_seq_one_letter_code
_entity_poly.pdbx_strand_id
1 'polypeptide(L)'
;SRRQRQMCIRDSDWTDREGIAYLYADKAGASPGYGDVIVTKDFSDMLTSDPADIRNDILLAAAAGGFDKRKVYINKMPAVNGDVRYSNVPLLRLSEVYLSAAEAAFQAGDKNKAANLLNDIISNRTTDESKQVTSGNITLDRIYIERRKELVGEGQRYFDVMRRGETVTRYTDVNDRGWHDVLSEEARTFNRDSKKALPLIPVGEINANPNIEQNPGY
;
A
#
# COMPACT_ATOMS: atom_id res chain seq x y z
N SER A 1 -24.82 -5.21 -0.87
CA SER A 1 -24.44 -5.20 -2.30
C SER A 1 -23.00 -4.69 -2.46
N ARG A 2 -22.28 -5.16 -3.46
CA ARG A 2 -20.88 -4.72 -3.74
C ARG A 2 -20.76 -3.20 -3.92
N ARG A 3 -21.79 -2.53 -4.39
CA ARG A 3 -21.81 -1.08 -4.61
C ARG A 3 -21.77 -0.25 -3.34
N GLN A 4 -22.22 -0.78 -2.22
CA GLN A 4 -22.21 -0.04 -0.94
C GLN A 4 -20.86 -0.02 -0.22
N ARG A 5 -19.87 -0.78 -0.71
CA ARG A 5 -18.53 -0.87 -0.10
C ARG A 5 -17.53 0.16 -0.63
N GLN A 6 -17.89 0.88 -1.68
CA GLN A 6 -17.08 1.97 -2.22
C GLN A 6 -17.82 3.27 -2.00
N MET A 7 -17.30 4.11 -1.11
CA MET A 7 -17.94 5.37 -0.76
C MET A 7 -17.64 6.48 -1.76
N CYS A 8 -16.43 6.46 -2.35
CA CYS A 8 -16.04 7.39 -3.41
C CYS A 8 -15.09 6.70 -4.40
N ILE A 9 -15.30 6.93 -5.65
CA ILE A 9 -14.46 6.48 -6.77
C ILE A 9 -14.10 7.71 -7.59
N ARG A 10 -12.85 7.84 -7.97
CA ARG A 10 -12.42 8.74 -9.02
C ARG A 10 -12.24 7.92 -10.27
N ASP A 11 -13.04 8.21 -11.30
CA ASP A 11 -12.87 7.63 -12.62
C ASP A 11 -11.70 8.31 -13.32
N SER A 12 -10.76 7.53 -13.82
CA SER A 12 -9.70 8.04 -14.66
C SER A 12 -10.17 8.08 -16.11
N ASP A 13 -10.97 9.07 -16.46
CA ASP A 13 -11.45 9.28 -17.83
C ASP A 13 -10.37 9.84 -18.77
N TRP A 14 -9.27 10.25 -18.21
CA TRP A 14 -8.31 11.06 -18.93
C TRP A 14 -6.97 10.40 -18.86
N THR A 15 -6.59 9.69 -19.86
CA THR A 15 -5.23 9.82 -19.97
C THR A 15 -4.42 8.78 -20.58
N ASP A 16 -3.65 9.21 -21.27
CA ASP A 16 -2.35 8.71 -21.68
C ASP A 16 -1.43 8.43 -20.47
N ARG A 17 -1.68 7.29 -19.76
CA ARG A 17 -0.67 6.72 -18.87
C ARG A 17 -0.49 7.31 -17.46
N GLU A 18 -1.48 8.01 -16.93
CA GLU A 18 -1.42 8.58 -15.57
C GLU A 18 -2.21 7.80 -14.51
N GLY A 19 -2.86 6.71 -14.89
CA GLY A 19 -3.61 5.86 -13.98
C GLY A 19 -2.70 5.13 -13.00
N ILE A 20 -3.12 4.98 -11.74
CA ILE A 20 -2.36 4.27 -10.71
C ILE A 20 -2.12 2.80 -11.09
N ALA A 21 -3.09 2.16 -11.75
CA ALA A 21 -2.93 0.79 -12.25
C ALA A 21 -1.82 0.70 -13.31
N TYR A 22 -1.64 1.74 -14.11
CA TYR A 22 -0.57 1.80 -15.11
C TYR A 22 0.82 1.85 -14.50
N LEU A 23 0.97 2.50 -13.34
CA LEU A 23 2.23 2.51 -12.58
C LEU A 23 2.58 1.13 -12.02
N TYR A 24 1.57 0.33 -11.68
CA TYR A 24 1.74 -1.00 -11.08
C TYR A 24 1.83 -2.13 -12.11
N ALA A 25 1.31 -1.96 -13.32
CA ALA A 25 1.29 -3.01 -14.32
C ALA A 25 2.68 -3.29 -14.90
N ASP A 26 2.99 -4.58 -15.11
CA ASP A 26 4.25 -5.01 -15.72
C ASP A 26 4.38 -4.47 -17.15
N LYS A 27 5.57 -4.00 -17.52
CA LYS A 27 5.91 -3.56 -18.89
C LYS A 27 5.76 -4.66 -19.92
N ALA A 28 5.98 -5.90 -19.54
CA ALA A 28 5.90 -7.09 -20.41
C ALA A 28 4.57 -7.86 -20.24
N GLY A 29 3.62 -7.34 -19.48
CA GLY A 29 2.32 -7.96 -19.27
C GLY A 29 1.40 -7.89 -20.49
N ALA A 30 0.29 -8.62 -20.42
CA ALA A 30 -0.74 -8.61 -21.49
C ALA A 30 -1.36 -7.22 -21.69
N SER A 31 -1.44 -6.42 -20.64
CA SER A 31 -1.79 -4.99 -20.70
C SER A 31 -0.61 -4.22 -20.09
N PRO A 32 0.35 -3.76 -20.92
CA PRO A 32 1.61 -3.22 -20.43
C PRO A 32 1.44 -1.86 -19.75
N GLY A 33 2.15 -1.69 -18.63
CA GLY A 33 2.23 -0.44 -17.89
C GLY A 33 3.66 0.05 -17.72
N TYR A 34 3.90 0.94 -16.75
CA TYR A 34 5.25 1.38 -16.42
C TYR A 34 6.05 0.37 -15.60
N GLY A 35 5.37 -0.39 -14.72
CA GLY A 35 6.03 -1.34 -13.83
C GLY A 35 7.08 -0.71 -12.92
N ASP A 36 6.87 0.55 -12.54
CA ASP A 36 7.81 1.32 -11.73
C ASP A 36 7.63 1.09 -10.23
N VAL A 37 6.44 0.64 -9.82
CA VAL A 37 6.12 0.33 -8.44
C VAL A 37 5.90 -1.16 -8.28
N ILE A 38 6.76 -1.79 -7.52
CA ILE A 38 6.77 -3.24 -7.29
C ILE A 38 6.65 -3.57 -5.81
N VAL A 39 6.30 -4.82 -5.54
CA VAL A 39 6.14 -5.33 -4.19
C VAL A 39 7.50 -5.63 -3.56
N THR A 40 7.69 -5.20 -2.32
CA THR A 40 8.87 -5.56 -1.53
C THR A 40 8.80 -6.99 -1.01
N LYS A 41 9.95 -7.57 -0.68
CA LYS A 41 10.06 -8.93 -0.15
C LYS A 41 9.22 -9.12 1.12
N ASP A 42 9.37 -8.23 2.09
CA ASP A 42 8.67 -8.33 3.37
C ASP A 42 7.14 -8.27 3.24
N PHE A 43 6.64 -7.44 2.30
CA PHE A 43 5.21 -7.40 2.03
C PHE A 43 4.71 -8.68 1.35
N SER A 44 5.45 -9.16 0.35
CA SER A 44 5.10 -10.42 -0.32
C SER A 44 5.07 -11.59 0.67
N ASP A 45 6.11 -11.72 1.49
CA ASP A 45 6.22 -12.79 2.48
C ASP A 45 5.11 -12.69 3.55
N MET A 46 4.79 -11.47 3.98
CA MET A 46 3.69 -11.20 4.92
C MET A 46 2.34 -11.64 4.36
N LEU A 47 2.03 -11.34 3.11
CA LEU A 47 0.76 -11.68 2.51
C LEU A 47 0.68 -13.19 2.21
N THR A 48 1.71 -13.76 1.60
CA THR A 48 1.76 -15.18 1.23
C THR A 48 1.97 -16.13 2.41
N SER A 49 2.23 -15.61 3.62
CA SER A 49 2.26 -16.41 4.85
C SER A 49 0.93 -17.07 5.19
N ASP A 50 -0.15 -16.61 4.59
CA ASP A 50 -1.47 -17.22 4.62
C ASP A 50 -1.88 -17.62 3.20
N PRO A 51 -1.74 -18.88 2.80
CA PRO A 51 -2.13 -19.35 1.47
C PRO A 51 -3.63 -19.25 1.19
N ALA A 52 -4.46 -19.20 2.24
CA ALA A 52 -5.92 -19.09 2.13
C ALA A 52 -6.40 -17.64 1.99
N ASP A 53 -5.50 -16.66 2.09
CA ASP A 53 -5.85 -15.25 1.95
C ASP A 53 -6.11 -14.90 0.48
N ILE A 54 -7.35 -14.54 0.16
CA ILE A 54 -7.77 -14.19 -1.22
C ILE A 54 -7.00 -13.00 -1.80
N ARG A 55 -6.35 -12.20 -0.96
CA ARG A 55 -5.53 -11.08 -1.41
C ARG A 55 -4.22 -11.52 -2.04
N ASN A 56 -3.83 -12.79 -1.94
CA ASN A 56 -2.71 -13.32 -2.71
C ASN A 56 -2.90 -13.14 -4.22
N ASP A 57 -4.15 -13.11 -4.69
CA ASP A 57 -4.49 -12.89 -6.10
C ASP A 57 -4.13 -11.49 -6.63
N ILE A 58 -3.85 -10.54 -5.73
CA ILE A 58 -3.35 -9.22 -6.16
C ILE A 58 -1.86 -9.20 -6.50
N LEU A 59 -1.13 -10.26 -6.14
CA LEU A 59 0.30 -10.38 -6.43
C LEU A 59 0.50 -11.08 -7.77
N LEU A 60 1.07 -10.37 -8.73
CA LEU A 60 1.39 -10.92 -10.04
C LEU A 60 2.91 -11.08 -10.20
N ALA A 61 3.35 -12.28 -10.51
CA ALA A 61 4.74 -12.50 -10.92
C ALA A 61 5.02 -11.77 -12.23
N ALA A 62 6.29 -11.39 -12.43
CA ALA A 62 6.73 -10.81 -13.70
C ALA A 62 6.39 -11.72 -14.89
N ALA A 63 5.95 -11.12 -15.99
CA ALA A 63 5.69 -11.84 -17.22
C ALA A 63 6.96 -12.56 -17.73
N ALA A 64 6.78 -13.62 -18.51
CA ALA A 64 7.88 -14.47 -18.99
C ALA A 64 8.95 -13.70 -19.77
N GLY A 65 8.58 -12.59 -20.43
CA GLY A 65 9.49 -11.68 -21.12
C GLY A 65 9.98 -10.50 -20.27
N GLY A 66 9.66 -10.46 -18.98
CA GLY A 66 10.04 -9.39 -18.07
C GLY A 66 11.54 -9.34 -17.81
N PHE A 67 12.04 -8.13 -17.54
CA PHE A 67 13.45 -7.89 -17.30
C PHE A 67 13.98 -8.57 -16.04
N ASP A 68 13.14 -8.76 -15.03
CA ASP A 68 13.53 -9.35 -13.77
C ASP A 68 12.41 -10.23 -13.18
N LYS A 69 12.65 -11.54 -13.20
CA LYS A 69 11.69 -12.55 -12.71
C LYS A 69 11.42 -12.47 -11.20
N ARG A 70 12.21 -11.72 -10.44
CA ARG A 70 12.00 -11.50 -9.00
C ARG A 70 10.96 -10.41 -8.74
N LYS A 71 10.62 -9.60 -9.73
CA LYS A 71 9.62 -8.56 -9.59
C LYS A 71 8.25 -9.17 -9.38
N VAL A 72 7.53 -8.61 -8.42
CA VAL A 72 6.14 -8.92 -8.16
C VAL A 72 5.36 -7.62 -8.25
N TYR A 73 4.33 -7.63 -9.06
CA TYR A 73 3.49 -6.48 -9.36
C TYR A 73 2.17 -6.54 -8.60
N ILE A 74 1.50 -5.40 -8.46
CA ILE A 74 0.20 -5.29 -7.81
C ILE A 74 -0.89 -5.22 -8.87
N ASN A 75 -1.86 -6.14 -8.81
CA ASN A 75 -3.05 -6.15 -9.64
C ASN A 75 -4.31 -5.91 -8.81
N LYS A 76 -4.31 -4.84 -8.05
CA LYS A 76 -5.43 -4.51 -7.16
C LYS A 76 -6.44 -3.58 -7.81
N MET A 77 -5.98 -2.70 -8.67
CA MET A 77 -6.80 -1.72 -9.38
C MET A 77 -7.28 -2.34 -10.70
N PRO A 78 -8.56 -2.69 -10.82
CA PRO A 78 -9.03 -3.35 -12.02
C PRO A 78 -8.96 -2.39 -13.21
N ALA A 79 -8.40 -2.89 -14.31
CA ALA A 79 -8.43 -2.22 -15.58
C ALA A 79 -9.87 -2.11 -16.11
N VAL A 80 -10.24 -0.96 -16.64
CA VAL A 80 -11.54 -0.78 -17.34
C VAL A 80 -11.40 -1.36 -18.73
N ASN A 81 -12.27 -2.30 -19.09
CA ASN A 81 -12.24 -3.00 -20.38
C ASN A 81 -10.90 -3.67 -20.71
N GLY A 82 -10.14 -4.07 -19.67
CA GLY A 82 -8.83 -4.71 -19.84
C GLY A 82 -7.66 -3.75 -20.10
N ASP A 83 -7.91 -2.45 -20.11
CA ASP A 83 -6.87 -1.44 -20.32
C ASP A 83 -6.44 -0.82 -18.98
N VAL A 84 -5.19 -1.05 -18.57
CA VAL A 84 -4.63 -0.55 -17.30
C VAL A 84 -4.44 0.97 -17.26
N ARG A 85 -4.54 1.64 -18.40
CA ARG A 85 -4.52 3.11 -18.44
C ARG A 85 -5.76 3.70 -17.77
N TYR A 86 -6.84 2.93 -17.76
CA TYR A 86 -8.10 3.32 -17.16
C TYR A 86 -8.38 2.43 -15.97
N SER A 87 -8.44 3.01 -14.79
CA SER A 87 -8.75 2.28 -13.56
C SER A 87 -9.50 3.18 -12.59
N ASN A 88 -10.48 2.61 -11.92
CA ASN A 88 -11.17 3.29 -10.84
C ASN A 88 -10.33 3.25 -9.58
N VAL A 89 -10.04 4.41 -9.02
CA VAL A 89 -9.29 4.54 -7.77
C VAL A 89 -10.27 4.75 -6.62
N PRO A 90 -10.39 3.80 -5.69
CA PRO A 90 -11.25 3.99 -4.52
C PRO A 90 -10.61 5.03 -3.60
N LEU A 91 -11.31 6.14 -3.34
CA LEU A 91 -10.86 7.19 -2.42
C LEU A 91 -11.15 6.80 -0.97
N LEU A 92 -12.30 6.17 -0.71
CA LEU A 92 -12.71 5.69 0.59
C LEU A 92 -13.29 4.28 0.46
N ARG A 93 -12.92 3.40 1.39
CA ARG A 93 -13.44 2.04 1.45
C ARG A 93 -13.88 1.69 2.87
N LEU A 94 -14.95 0.92 2.96
CA LEU A 94 -15.48 0.50 4.25
C LEU A 94 -14.45 -0.26 5.10
N SER A 95 -13.59 -1.06 4.48
CA SER A 95 -12.53 -1.78 5.18
C SER A 95 -11.52 -0.84 5.86
N GLU A 96 -11.22 0.32 5.27
CA GLU A 96 -10.38 1.34 5.91
C GLU A 96 -11.07 1.89 7.18
N VAL A 97 -12.38 2.16 7.10
CA VAL A 97 -13.16 2.64 8.25
C VAL A 97 -13.15 1.61 9.37
N TYR A 98 -13.34 0.33 9.07
CA TYR A 98 -13.28 -0.75 10.06
C TYR A 98 -11.91 -0.85 10.73
N LEU A 99 -10.83 -0.79 9.96
CA LEU A 99 -9.47 -0.84 10.48
C LEU A 99 -9.13 0.37 11.35
N SER A 100 -9.58 1.55 10.94
CA SER A 100 -9.43 2.77 11.75
C SER A 100 -10.26 2.71 13.04
N ALA A 101 -11.47 2.18 12.97
CA ALA A 101 -12.30 1.96 14.15
C ALA A 101 -11.74 0.89 15.09
N ALA A 102 -11.13 -0.18 14.55
CA ALA A 102 -10.45 -1.21 15.34
C ALA A 102 -9.24 -0.63 16.09
N GLU A 103 -8.44 0.19 15.42
CA GLU A 103 -7.32 0.90 16.05
C GLU A 103 -7.81 1.84 17.16
N ALA A 104 -8.82 2.65 16.88
CA ALA A 104 -9.40 3.58 17.87
C ALA A 104 -10.00 2.85 19.09
N ALA A 105 -10.72 1.74 18.87
CA ALA A 105 -11.27 0.92 19.96
C ALA A 105 -10.15 0.31 20.80
N PHE A 106 -9.08 -0.18 20.18
CA PHE A 106 -7.93 -0.72 20.90
C PHE A 106 -7.25 0.35 21.76
N GLN A 107 -7.03 1.55 21.21
CA GLN A 107 -6.43 2.68 21.93
C GLN A 107 -7.31 3.16 23.09
N ALA A 108 -8.64 3.07 22.96
CA ALA A 108 -9.59 3.37 24.01
C ALA A 108 -9.70 2.26 25.07
N GLY A 109 -8.98 1.15 24.93
CA GLY A 109 -9.01 0.02 25.86
C GLY A 109 -10.12 -1.01 25.59
N ASP A 110 -10.99 -0.79 24.60
CA ASP A 110 -12.05 -1.73 24.22
C ASP A 110 -11.51 -2.78 23.23
N LYS A 111 -10.74 -3.73 23.78
CA LYS A 111 -10.13 -4.81 23.01
C LYS A 111 -11.15 -5.77 22.40
N ASN A 112 -12.33 -5.93 23.02
CA ASN A 112 -13.39 -6.77 22.46
C ASN A 112 -13.92 -6.17 21.15
N LYS A 113 -14.27 -4.89 21.16
CA LYS A 113 -14.72 -4.18 19.97
C LYS A 113 -13.64 -4.14 18.90
N ALA A 114 -12.39 -3.89 19.29
CA ALA A 114 -11.26 -3.91 18.37
C ALA A 114 -11.10 -5.26 17.66
N ALA A 115 -11.18 -6.37 18.40
CA ALA A 115 -11.08 -7.73 17.86
C ALA A 115 -12.24 -8.04 16.90
N ASN A 116 -13.48 -7.69 17.27
CA ASN A 116 -14.64 -7.90 16.40
C ASN A 116 -14.50 -7.16 15.08
N LEU A 117 -14.17 -5.86 15.12
CA LEU A 117 -13.98 -5.05 13.91
C LEU A 117 -12.85 -5.57 13.02
N LEU A 118 -11.75 -6.05 13.61
CA LEU A 118 -10.64 -6.64 12.87
C LEU A 118 -11.04 -7.99 12.24
N ASN A 119 -11.76 -8.82 12.97
CA ASN A 119 -12.24 -10.12 12.49
C ASN A 119 -13.27 -9.98 11.37
N ASP A 120 -14.09 -8.91 11.36
CA ASP A 120 -14.96 -8.61 10.22
C ASP A 120 -14.18 -8.44 8.91
N ILE A 121 -12.95 -7.94 8.98
CA ILE A 121 -12.06 -7.91 7.81
C ILE A 121 -11.45 -9.29 7.54
N ILE A 122 -10.85 -9.90 8.55
CA ILE A 122 -10.10 -11.17 8.42
C ILE A 122 -11.00 -12.27 7.83
N SER A 123 -12.20 -12.46 8.39
CA SER A 123 -13.14 -13.50 7.93
C SER A 123 -13.62 -13.34 6.49
N ASN A 124 -13.54 -12.10 5.96
CA ASN A 124 -13.81 -11.83 4.55
C ASN A 124 -12.59 -11.93 3.64
N ARG A 125 -11.42 -12.25 4.18
CA ARG A 125 -10.16 -12.32 3.41
C ARG A 125 -9.53 -13.70 3.44
N THR A 126 -9.69 -14.44 4.50
CA THR A 126 -9.15 -15.81 4.61
C THR A 126 -10.17 -16.77 5.17
N THR A 127 -10.10 -18.02 4.71
CA THR A 127 -10.87 -19.14 5.28
C THR A 127 -10.17 -19.79 6.47
N ASP A 128 -8.94 -19.39 6.77
CA ASP A 128 -8.19 -19.88 7.94
C ASP A 128 -8.65 -19.16 9.20
N GLU A 129 -9.55 -19.79 9.95
CA GLU A 129 -10.08 -19.26 11.21
C GLU A 129 -8.99 -19.01 12.27
N SER A 130 -7.84 -19.68 12.18
CA SER A 130 -6.72 -19.46 13.11
C SER A 130 -6.10 -18.06 13.00
N LYS A 131 -6.40 -17.34 11.94
CA LYS A 131 -5.96 -15.94 11.75
C LYS A 131 -6.82 -14.91 12.49
N GLN A 132 -7.99 -15.32 12.97
CA GLN A 132 -8.85 -14.45 13.78
C GLN A 132 -8.21 -14.16 15.15
N VAL A 133 -8.56 -13.03 15.70
CA VAL A 133 -8.03 -12.56 16.99
C VAL A 133 -9.11 -12.50 18.05
N THR A 134 -8.70 -12.54 19.30
CA THR A 134 -9.54 -12.35 20.47
C THR A 134 -9.11 -11.11 21.24
N SER A 135 -9.89 -10.64 22.19
CA SER A 135 -9.49 -9.56 23.09
C SER A 135 -8.23 -9.85 23.90
N GLY A 136 -7.89 -11.15 24.06
CA GLY A 136 -6.71 -11.58 24.79
C GLY A 136 -5.41 -11.53 23.98
N ASN A 137 -5.50 -11.64 22.65
CA ASN A 137 -4.32 -11.72 21.78
C ASN A 137 -4.22 -10.61 20.72
N ILE A 138 -5.21 -9.73 20.62
CA ILE A 138 -5.16 -8.57 19.73
C ILE A 138 -4.06 -7.60 20.16
N THR A 139 -3.30 -7.11 19.19
CA THR A 139 -2.28 -6.07 19.38
C THR A 139 -2.42 -4.98 18.32
N LEU A 140 -1.86 -3.80 18.59
CA LEU A 140 -1.78 -2.74 17.58
C LEU A 140 -1.04 -3.22 16.32
N ASP A 141 0.05 -3.95 16.49
CA ASP A 141 0.82 -4.46 15.35
C ASP A 141 -0.01 -5.42 14.49
N ARG A 142 -0.87 -6.23 15.12
CA ARG A 142 -1.77 -7.11 14.35
C ARG A 142 -2.79 -6.31 13.54
N ILE A 143 -3.34 -5.22 14.09
CA ILE A 143 -4.23 -4.31 13.36
C ILE A 143 -3.48 -3.66 12.19
N TYR A 144 -2.25 -3.22 12.41
CA TYR A 144 -1.44 -2.58 11.37
C TYR A 144 -1.00 -3.53 10.26
N ILE A 145 -0.68 -4.77 10.59
CA ILE A 145 -0.41 -5.82 9.59
C ILE A 145 -1.63 -5.98 8.68
N GLU A 146 -2.81 -6.08 9.27
CA GLU A 146 -4.04 -6.22 8.49
C GLU A 146 -4.33 -4.98 7.64
N ARG A 147 -4.12 -3.78 8.21
CA ARG A 147 -4.25 -2.51 7.49
C ARG A 147 -3.26 -2.45 6.31
N ARG A 148 -2.03 -2.87 6.50
CA ARG A 148 -1.01 -2.90 5.45
C ARG A 148 -1.38 -3.87 4.31
N LYS A 149 -1.91 -5.06 4.64
CA LYS A 149 -2.41 -6.02 3.66
C LYS A 149 -3.62 -5.47 2.90
N GLU A 150 -4.56 -4.87 3.61
CA GLU A 150 -5.83 -4.41 3.04
C GLU A 150 -5.68 -3.17 2.16
N LEU A 151 -4.79 -2.23 2.52
CA LEU A 151 -4.67 -0.93 1.86
C LEU A 151 -3.43 -0.81 0.97
N VAL A 152 -2.78 -1.93 0.63
CA VAL A 152 -1.63 -1.91 -0.28
C VAL A 152 -2.00 -1.26 -1.61
N GLY A 153 -1.12 -0.42 -2.12
CA GLY A 153 -1.31 0.28 -3.40
C GLY A 153 -2.31 1.46 -3.36
N GLU A 154 -2.84 1.82 -2.19
CA GLU A 154 -3.83 2.90 -2.05
C GLU A 154 -3.24 4.21 -1.48
N GLY A 155 -1.91 4.31 -1.39
CA GLY A 155 -1.22 5.52 -0.90
C GLY A 155 -1.20 5.69 0.63
N GLN A 156 -1.86 4.83 1.39
CA GLN A 156 -2.00 4.97 2.84
C GLN A 156 -0.71 4.72 3.62
N ARG A 157 0.20 3.91 3.10
CA ARG A 157 1.40 3.47 3.82
C ARG A 157 2.30 4.62 4.28
N TYR A 158 2.45 5.66 3.47
CA TYR A 158 3.24 6.84 3.83
C TYR A 158 2.69 7.50 5.11
N PHE A 159 1.39 7.76 5.14
CA PHE A 159 0.74 8.39 6.29
C PHE A 159 0.80 7.51 7.54
N ASP A 160 0.65 6.19 7.39
CA ASP A 160 0.76 5.25 8.49
C ASP A 160 2.18 5.24 9.09
N VAL A 161 3.22 5.25 8.27
CA VAL A 161 4.62 5.34 8.70
C VAL A 161 4.86 6.64 9.48
N MET A 162 4.39 7.76 8.94
CA MET A 162 4.57 9.07 9.57
C MET A 162 3.90 9.17 10.93
N ARG A 163 2.60 8.84 11.01
CA ARG A 163 1.83 8.96 12.24
C ARG A 163 2.29 8.00 13.35
N ARG A 164 2.78 6.81 12.96
CA ARG A 164 3.26 5.78 13.89
C ARG A 164 4.73 5.93 14.28
N GLY A 165 5.47 6.77 13.57
CA GLY A 165 6.92 6.91 13.79
C GLY A 165 7.71 5.65 13.41
N GLU A 166 7.22 4.90 12.42
CA GLU A 166 7.93 3.72 11.91
C GLU A 166 9.15 4.10 11.08
N THR A 167 10.10 3.18 11.02
CA THR A 167 11.21 3.25 10.07
C THR A 167 11.02 2.20 8.99
N VAL A 168 11.00 2.64 7.74
CA VAL A 168 10.99 1.77 6.56
C VAL A 168 12.43 1.58 6.10
N THR A 169 12.86 0.31 5.96
CA THR A 169 14.16 -0.04 5.40
C THR A 169 13.98 -0.56 3.98
N ARG A 170 14.76 -0.04 3.04
CA ARG A 170 14.75 -0.48 1.65
C ARG A 170 15.74 -1.61 1.44
N TYR A 171 15.33 -2.59 0.65
CA TYR A 171 16.19 -3.72 0.30
C TYR A 171 17.26 -3.29 -0.71
N THR A 172 18.50 -3.66 -0.45
CA THR A 172 19.65 -3.37 -1.31
C THR A 172 20.33 -4.64 -1.83
N ASP A 173 19.97 -5.81 -1.29
CA ASP A 173 20.46 -7.07 -1.82
C ASP A 173 19.74 -7.39 -3.14
N VAL A 174 20.51 -7.61 -4.17
CA VAL A 174 20.05 -7.96 -5.53
C VAL A 174 19.19 -9.23 -5.57
N ASN A 175 19.28 -10.08 -4.55
CA ASN A 175 18.47 -11.30 -4.44
C ASN A 175 17.10 -11.06 -3.80
N ASP A 176 16.88 -9.89 -3.20
CA ASP A 176 15.62 -9.56 -2.55
C ASP A 176 14.63 -8.95 -3.56
N ARG A 177 13.34 -9.21 -3.33
CA ARG A 177 12.28 -8.53 -4.09
C ARG A 177 12.21 -7.05 -3.71
N GLY A 178 11.98 -6.20 -4.71
CA GLY A 178 11.91 -4.76 -4.48
C GLY A 178 13.24 -4.15 -4.05
N TRP A 179 14.36 -4.78 -4.43
CA TRP A 179 15.69 -4.26 -4.16
C TRP A 179 15.98 -2.99 -4.97
N HIS A 180 16.92 -2.21 -4.47
CA HIS A 180 17.39 -0.99 -5.12
C HIS A 180 18.89 -1.13 -5.40
N ASP A 181 19.30 -0.95 -6.65
CA ASP A 181 20.69 -1.11 -7.09
C ASP A 181 21.59 0.04 -6.65
N VAL A 182 21.05 1.25 -6.59
CA VAL A 182 21.80 2.45 -6.21
C VAL A 182 21.02 3.21 -5.15
N LEU A 183 21.42 3.05 -3.88
CA LEU A 183 20.93 3.85 -2.76
C LEU A 183 22.11 4.39 -1.95
N SER A 184 22.12 5.70 -1.72
CA SER A 184 22.96 6.26 -0.66
C SER A 184 22.55 5.70 0.71
N GLU A 185 23.46 5.71 1.67
CA GLU A 185 23.16 5.21 2.99
C GLU A 185 21.99 5.95 3.65
N GLU A 186 21.89 7.25 3.45
CA GLU A 186 20.76 8.08 3.91
C GLU A 186 19.42 7.68 3.27
N ALA A 187 19.44 7.18 2.03
CA ALA A 187 18.23 6.77 1.32
C ALA A 187 17.76 5.35 1.66
N ARG A 188 18.55 4.56 2.40
CA ARG A 188 18.20 3.18 2.78
C ARG A 188 17.06 3.13 3.78
N THR A 189 16.97 4.11 4.65
CA THR A 189 15.92 4.19 5.67
C THR A 189 15.08 5.43 5.46
N PHE A 190 13.80 5.31 5.83
CA PHE A 190 12.85 6.41 5.78
C PHE A 190 11.94 6.36 7.00
N ASN A 191 11.79 7.49 7.67
CA ASN A 191 10.88 7.72 8.78
C ASN A 191 10.48 9.20 8.82
N ARG A 192 9.66 9.60 9.80
CA ARG A 192 9.20 10.98 9.93
C ARG A 192 10.30 12.00 10.20
N ASP A 193 11.45 11.56 10.71
CA ASP A 193 12.60 12.43 11.02
C ASP A 193 13.59 12.51 9.85
N SER A 194 13.33 11.79 8.76
CA SER A 194 14.13 11.87 7.54
C SER A 194 14.04 13.24 6.91
N LYS A 195 15.15 13.78 6.42
CA LYS A 195 15.24 15.13 5.80
C LYS A 195 14.17 15.37 4.72
N LYS A 196 13.84 14.33 3.95
CA LYS A 196 12.83 14.35 2.88
C LYS A 196 11.50 13.71 3.29
N ALA A 197 11.17 13.76 4.58
CA ALA A 197 9.89 13.27 5.07
C ALA A 197 8.71 14.10 4.57
N LEU A 198 8.91 15.39 4.42
CA LEU A 198 7.94 16.26 3.77
C LEU A 198 8.29 16.41 2.28
N PRO A 199 7.30 16.50 1.39
CA PRO A 199 7.52 16.82 -0.02
C PRO A 199 8.16 18.21 -0.16
N LEU A 200 8.91 18.40 -1.25
CA LEU A 200 9.42 19.74 -1.59
C LEU A 200 8.27 20.70 -1.89
N ILE A 201 8.44 21.95 -1.50
CA ILE A 201 7.56 23.05 -1.95
C ILE A 201 7.95 23.39 -3.39
N PRO A 202 6.98 23.44 -4.34
CA PRO A 202 7.28 23.76 -5.72
C PRO A 202 8.01 25.09 -5.85
N VAL A 203 9.03 25.15 -6.72
CA VAL A 203 9.84 26.37 -6.93
C VAL A 203 8.98 27.58 -7.33
N GLY A 204 7.89 27.33 -8.07
CA GLY A 204 6.93 28.37 -8.42
C GLY A 204 6.30 29.06 -7.21
N GLU A 205 5.98 28.30 -6.15
CA GLU A 205 5.41 28.83 -4.91
C GLU A 205 6.45 29.65 -4.13
N ILE A 206 7.68 29.18 -4.07
CA ILE A 206 8.78 29.90 -3.40
C ILE A 206 9.06 31.22 -4.13
N ASN A 207 9.07 31.20 -5.47
CA ASN A 207 9.30 32.40 -6.27
C ASN A 207 8.15 33.41 -6.15
N ALA A 208 6.92 32.95 -5.94
CA ALA A 208 5.76 33.80 -5.79
C ALA A 208 5.63 34.41 -4.39
N ASN A 209 6.21 33.79 -3.37
CA ASN A 209 6.12 34.24 -1.99
C ASN A 209 7.47 34.15 -1.27
N PRO A 210 8.22 35.27 -1.15
CA PRO A 210 9.54 35.29 -0.55
C PRO A 210 9.57 34.99 0.96
N ASN A 211 8.41 34.88 1.60
CA ASN A 211 8.31 34.48 3.01
C ASN A 211 8.20 32.96 3.21
N ILE A 212 8.20 32.17 2.13
CA ILE A 212 8.17 30.72 2.22
C ILE A 212 9.61 30.20 2.18
N GLU A 213 9.98 29.45 3.21
CA GLU A 213 11.21 28.67 3.25
C GLU A 213 10.97 27.25 2.79
N GLN A 214 11.93 26.69 2.06
CA GLN A 214 11.87 25.30 1.61
C GLN A 214 11.89 24.31 2.78
N ASN A 215 11.19 23.18 2.61
CA ASN A 215 11.26 22.09 3.57
C ASN A 215 12.68 21.54 3.71
N PRO A 216 13.09 21.06 4.91
CA PRO A 216 14.43 20.54 5.13
C PRO A 216 14.81 19.41 4.16
N GLY A 217 16.02 19.46 3.64
CA GLY A 217 16.57 18.42 2.77
C GLY A 217 16.49 18.66 1.25
N TYR A 218 16.04 19.88 0.86
CA TYR A 218 15.99 20.29 -0.54
C TYR A 218 16.80 21.54 -0.81
#